data_49b316974ac6ce79ce270526cb4c2d99
#
_entry.id   49b316974ac6ce79ce270526cb4c2d99
#
_cell.length_a   1.000
_cell.length_b   1.000
_cell.length_c   1.000
_cell.angle_alpha   90.00
_cell.angle_beta   90.00
_cell.angle_gamma   90.00
#
_symmetry.space_group_name_H-M   'P 1'
#
loop_
_entity.id
_entity.type
_entity.pdbx_description
1 polymer ?
#
loop_
_entity_poly.entity_id
_entity_poly.type
_entity_poly.pdbx_seq_one_letter_code
_entity_poly.pdbx_strand_id
1 'polypeptide(L)'
;MKKFIETLKNCWRVEDLRQRLLITLLFTAIYRFGSFIVLPGIDPNELGRLQSQTAGGLMSLLDMFSGGAFSNASIFALGIMPYISASIVMQLLAVAVPYFQKLQREGESGRKKINWYTRILTVSILFFQAPSYLINLEMQASAALASGVSWTYFMIPATFILAAGSMFILWLGERITDKGVGNGISLIIMIGIIARLPQAFIQEVSSRFTAITSGGLVMFIVELIILYAVVCASILLTQGTRKVPVQYAKRVVGNRQYGGARQYIPLKLFAANVMPIIFAQALMFIPLAIVQYSTDNVSPVLQQLLNNKSLLYNCVYVVLVIAFTYFYTAITLNPVQMAEDMKRNNGFIPGVKPGKDTADYIETVMSRLTLPGSLFIAFIAIMPALAGLLNVQDSFGQFFGGTSLLILVGVVIDTLQQIESHLMMRHYDGLLNSGHTRGNAGVAAY
;
A
#
# COMPACT_ATOMS: atom_id res chain seq x y z
N MET A 1 -13.45 22.82 -10.07
CA MET A 1 -13.65 22.05 -11.31
C MET A 1 -12.80 22.58 -12.48
N LYS A 2 -12.82 23.90 -12.85
CA LYS A 2 -12.00 24.40 -13.98
C LYS A 2 -10.51 24.10 -13.86
N LYS A 3 -9.88 24.35 -12.70
CA LYS A 3 -8.45 24.03 -12.46
C LYS A 3 -8.13 22.55 -12.63
N PHE A 4 -9.01 21.65 -12.18
CA PHE A 4 -8.83 20.19 -12.31
C PHE A 4 -8.85 19.75 -13.77
N ILE A 5 -9.78 20.29 -14.56
CA ILE A 5 -9.91 20.03 -16.01
C ILE A 5 -8.67 20.57 -16.75
N GLU A 6 -8.19 21.75 -16.37
CA GLU A 6 -6.96 22.32 -16.94
C GLU A 6 -5.72 21.48 -16.61
N THR A 7 -5.59 20.99 -15.37
CA THR A 7 -4.52 20.09 -14.97
C THR A 7 -4.56 18.79 -15.77
N LEU A 8 -5.73 18.15 -15.90
CA LEU A 8 -5.93 16.96 -16.74
C LEU A 8 -5.55 17.21 -18.20
N LYS A 9 -5.96 18.36 -18.76
CA LYS A 9 -5.62 18.76 -20.14
C LYS A 9 -4.10 18.98 -20.31
N ASN A 10 -3.45 19.53 -19.30
CA ASN A 10 -2.00 19.73 -19.30
C ASN A 10 -1.25 18.39 -19.18
N CYS A 11 -1.70 17.46 -18.31
CA CYS A 11 -1.17 16.11 -18.24
C CYS A 11 -1.27 15.38 -19.59
N TRP A 12 -2.37 15.55 -20.33
CA TRP A 12 -2.56 14.91 -21.64
C TRP A 12 -1.72 15.52 -22.76
N ARG A 13 -1.33 16.79 -22.63
CA ARG A 13 -0.47 17.48 -23.59
C ARG A 13 1.00 17.05 -23.51
N VAL A 14 1.45 16.55 -22.36
CA VAL A 14 2.81 16.07 -22.18
C VAL A 14 2.89 14.64 -22.71
N GLU A 15 3.59 14.43 -23.83
CA GLU A 15 3.62 13.14 -24.53
C GLU A 15 4.19 12.01 -23.70
N ASP A 16 5.27 12.22 -22.96
CA ASP A 16 5.89 11.24 -22.07
C ASP A 16 4.92 10.82 -20.94
N LEU A 17 4.26 11.78 -20.31
CA LEU A 17 3.30 11.50 -19.24
C LEU A 17 2.05 10.77 -19.79
N ARG A 18 1.58 11.14 -20.96
CA ARG A 18 0.48 10.45 -21.65
C ARG A 18 0.83 8.99 -21.93
N GLN A 19 2.03 8.71 -22.45
CA GLN A 19 2.48 7.34 -22.70
C GLN A 19 2.57 6.53 -21.41
N ARG A 20 3.12 7.08 -20.34
CA ARG A 20 3.19 6.44 -19.01
C ARG A 20 1.80 6.14 -18.44
N LEU A 21 0.85 7.07 -18.55
CA LEU A 21 -0.53 6.87 -18.11
C LEU A 21 -1.23 5.77 -18.92
N LEU A 22 -1.05 5.76 -20.25
CA LEU A 22 -1.63 4.72 -21.11
C LEU A 22 -1.06 3.33 -20.79
N ILE A 23 0.25 3.22 -20.55
CA ILE A 23 0.89 1.97 -20.13
C ILE A 23 0.31 1.50 -18.79
N THR A 24 0.17 2.41 -17.83
CA THR A 24 -0.43 2.08 -16.52
C THR A 24 -1.86 1.57 -16.67
N LEU A 25 -2.69 2.23 -17.48
CA LEU A 25 -4.06 1.81 -17.75
C LEU A 25 -4.11 0.45 -18.46
N LEU A 26 -3.25 0.23 -19.45
CA LEU A 26 -3.18 -1.04 -20.18
C LEU A 26 -2.85 -2.21 -19.24
N PHE A 27 -1.79 -2.09 -18.43
CA PHE A 27 -1.41 -3.15 -17.51
C PHE A 27 -2.45 -3.38 -16.41
N THR A 28 -3.12 -2.32 -15.96
CA THR A 28 -4.25 -2.41 -15.04
C THR A 28 -5.42 -3.18 -15.65
N ALA A 29 -5.74 -2.91 -16.93
CA ALA A 29 -6.80 -3.64 -17.63
C ALA A 29 -6.46 -5.13 -17.78
N ILE A 30 -5.21 -5.46 -18.08
CA ILE A 30 -4.73 -6.86 -18.15
C ILE A 30 -4.90 -7.55 -16.78
N TYR A 31 -4.51 -6.89 -15.70
CA TYR A 31 -4.70 -7.42 -14.33
C TYR A 31 -6.18 -7.67 -14.02
N ARG A 32 -7.06 -6.72 -14.33
CA ARG A 32 -8.50 -6.87 -14.10
C ARG A 32 -9.12 -7.98 -14.94
N PHE A 33 -8.75 -8.07 -16.21
CA PHE A 33 -9.21 -9.15 -17.06
C PHE A 33 -8.81 -10.52 -16.50
N GLY A 34 -7.55 -10.70 -16.09
CA GLY A 34 -7.08 -11.96 -15.53
C GLY A 34 -7.72 -12.34 -14.20
N SER A 35 -8.22 -11.35 -13.41
CA SER A 35 -8.92 -11.62 -12.15
C SER A 35 -10.31 -12.27 -12.34
N PHE A 36 -10.87 -12.27 -13.55
CA PHE A 36 -12.11 -12.96 -13.90
C PHE A 36 -11.90 -14.33 -14.53
N ILE A 37 -10.67 -14.68 -14.91
CA ILE A 37 -10.37 -15.99 -15.51
C ILE A 37 -10.31 -17.02 -14.37
N VAL A 38 -11.31 -17.87 -14.29
CA VAL A 38 -11.39 -18.96 -13.30
C VAL A 38 -10.34 -20.03 -13.58
N LEU A 39 -9.85 -20.71 -12.54
CA LEU A 39 -8.91 -21.85 -12.68
C LEU A 39 -9.51 -22.92 -13.57
N PRO A 40 -8.74 -23.44 -14.55
CA PRO A 40 -9.21 -24.52 -15.42
C PRO A 40 -9.61 -25.75 -14.60
N GLY A 41 -10.84 -26.22 -14.78
CA GLY A 41 -11.39 -27.36 -14.04
C GLY A 41 -12.33 -26.98 -12.89
N ILE A 42 -12.57 -25.70 -12.64
CA ILE A 42 -13.55 -25.22 -11.65
C ILE A 42 -14.76 -24.63 -12.36
N ASP A 43 -15.96 -25.03 -11.95
CA ASP A 43 -17.22 -24.46 -12.43
C ASP A 43 -17.53 -23.14 -11.71
N PRO A 44 -17.60 -21.99 -12.43
CA PRO A 44 -17.88 -20.70 -11.81
C PRO A 44 -19.29 -20.61 -11.19
N ASN A 45 -20.26 -21.42 -11.61
CA ASN A 45 -21.63 -21.37 -11.08
C ASN A 45 -21.72 -21.88 -9.63
N GLU A 46 -20.86 -22.82 -9.24
CA GLU A 46 -20.82 -23.38 -7.89
C GLU A 46 -20.05 -22.52 -6.88
N LEU A 47 -19.41 -21.45 -7.32
CA LEU A 47 -18.61 -20.56 -6.45
C LEU A 47 -19.45 -19.60 -5.60
N GLY A 48 -20.79 -19.55 -5.78
CA GLY A 48 -21.67 -18.67 -5.02
C GLY A 48 -21.60 -18.90 -3.50
N ARG A 49 -21.34 -20.14 -3.06
CA ARG A 49 -21.15 -20.49 -1.64
C ARG A 49 -19.82 -19.92 -1.11
N LEU A 50 -18.76 -19.98 -1.90
CA LEU A 50 -17.46 -19.41 -1.56
C LEU A 50 -17.57 -17.90 -1.38
N GLN A 51 -18.30 -17.20 -2.27
CA GLN A 51 -18.53 -15.76 -2.17
C GLN A 51 -19.28 -15.36 -0.90
N SER A 52 -20.27 -16.13 -0.48
CA SER A 52 -21.01 -15.83 0.75
C SER A 52 -20.21 -16.09 2.02
N GLN A 53 -19.31 -17.06 2.03
CA GLN A 53 -18.46 -17.39 3.17
C GLN A 53 -17.24 -16.44 3.26
N THR A 54 -16.72 -15.98 2.13
CA THR A 54 -15.63 -15.00 2.11
C THR A 54 -16.10 -13.57 2.38
N ALA A 55 -17.41 -13.30 2.48
CA ALA A 55 -17.97 -11.99 2.79
C ALA A 55 -17.65 -11.50 4.22
N GLY A 56 -17.21 -12.38 5.14
CA GLY A 56 -16.87 -12.03 6.51
C GLY A 56 -15.48 -12.50 6.96
N GLY A 57 -14.97 -11.91 8.03
CA GLY A 57 -13.72 -12.31 8.67
C GLY A 57 -12.44 -11.94 7.88
N LEU A 58 -11.34 -12.63 8.19
CA LEU A 58 -10.02 -12.39 7.57
C LEU A 58 -9.98 -12.75 6.08
N MET A 59 -10.80 -13.71 5.63
CA MET A 59 -10.87 -14.10 4.21
C MET A 59 -11.37 -12.96 3.31
N SER A 60 -12.27 -12.11 3.83
CA SER A 60 -12.77 -10.98 3.07
C SER A 60 -11.69 -9.93 2.78
N LEU A 61 -10.70 -9.80 3.66
CA LEU A 61 -9.53 -8.94 3.42
C LEU A 61 -8.66 -9.46 2.29
N LEU A 62 -8.40 -10.79 2.24
CA LEU A 62 -7.68 -11.41 1.12
C LEU A 62 -8.41 -11.19 -0.20
N ASP A 63 -9.72 -11.39 -0.20
CA ASP A 63 -10.57 -11.19 -1.37
C ASP A 63 -10.58 -9.73 -1.84
N MET A 64 -10.58 -8.80 -0.90
CA MET A 64 -10.51 -7.36 -1.21
C MET A 64 -9.17 -6.97 -1.82
N PHE A 65 -8.04 -7.45 -1.29
CA PHE A 65 -6.70 -7.17 -1.87
C PHE A 65 -6.50 -7.81 -3.24
N SER A 66 -7.10 -8.98 -3.47
CA SER A 66 -7.09 -9.63 -4.79
C SER A 66 -8.11 -9.05 -5.76
N GLY A 67 -8.97 -8.10 -5.30
CA GLY A 67 -10.01 -7.49 -6.12
C GLY A 67 -11.12 -8.45 -6.55
N GLY A 68 -11.40 -9.46 -5.73
CA GLY A 68 -12.38 -10.50 -6.01
C GLY A 68 -11.84 -11.75 -6.69
N ALA A 69 -10.55 -11.78 -6.98
CA ALA A 69 -9.92 -12.91 -7.62
C ALA A 69 -9.90 -14.15 -6.71
N PHE A 70 -9.82 -13.95 -5.40
CA PHE A 70 -9.84 -15.01 -4.40
C PHE A 70 -11.19 -15.74 -4.37
N SER A 71 -12.30 -15.00 -4.26
CA SER A 71 -13.66 -15.56 -4.21
C SER A 71 -14.13 -16.13 -5.55
N ASN A 72 -13.55 -15.64 -6.66
CA ASN A 72 -13.83 -16.16 -8.00
C ASN A 72 -12.95 -17.36 -8.38
N ALA A 73 -12.12 -17.88 -7.48
CA ALA A 73 -11.16 -18.96 -7.74
C ALA A 73 -10.37 -18.72 -9.06
N SER A 74 -9.90 -17.49 -9.27
CA SER A 74 -9.24 -17.11 -10.51
C SER A 74 -7.76 -17.53 -10.52
N ILE A 75 -7.14 -17.47 -11.69
CA ILE A 75 -5.69 -17.68 -11.87
C ILE A 75 -4.89 -16.70 -10.97
N PHE A 76 -5.47 -15.54 -10.64
CA PHE A 76 -4.88 -14.52 -9.80
C PHE A 76 -5.39 -14.54 -8.34
N ALA A 77 -5.96 -15.67 -7.88
CA ALA A 77 -6.58 -15.76 -6.56
C ALA A 77 -5.67 -15.36 -5.39
N LEU A 78 -4.39 -15.73 -5.42
CA LEU A 78 -3.41 -15.37 -4.39
C LEU A 78 -2.92 -13.92 -4.53
N GLY A 79 -3.13 -13.28 -5.68
CA GLY A 79 -2.77 -11.90 -5.93
C GLY A 79 -1.30 -11.60 -5.68
N ILE A 80 -1.04 -10.46 -5.04
CA ILE A 80 0.31 -9.96 -4.71
C ILE A 80 0.72 -10.27 -3.26
N MET A 81 -0.17 -10.89 -2.45
CA MET A 81 0.05 -11.15 -1.03
C MET A 81 1.33 -11.96 -0.73
N PRO A 82 1.66 -13.04 -1.47
CA PRO A 82 2.90 -13.78 -1.24
C PRO A 82 4.16 -12.93 -1.39
N TYR A 83 4.16 -12.00 -2.36
CA TYR A 83 5.26 -11.05 -2.53
C TYR A 83 5.35 -10.04 -1.39
N ILE A 84 4.22 -9.53 -0.90
CA ILE A 84 4.21 -8.63 0.26
C ILE A 84 4.81 -9.34 1.47
N SER A 85 4.39 -10.57 1.76
CA SER A 85 4.93 -11.38 2.85
C SER A 85 6.44 -11.61 2.70
N ALA A 86 6.90 -11.94 1.49
CA ALA A 86 8.33 -12.12 1.20
C ALA A 86 9.12 -10.80 1.38
N SER A 87 8.58 -9.69 0.92
CA SER A 87 9.20 -8.36 1.06
C SER A 87 9.34 -7.95 2.53
N ILE A 88 8.32 -8.24 3.35
CA ILE A 88 8.34 -8.02 4.80
C ILE A 88 9.47 -8.81 5.45
N VAL A 89 9.54 -10.12 5.18
CA VAL A 89 10.59 -10.99 5.72
C VAL A 89 11.97 -10.49 5.30
N MET A 90 12.16 -10.09 4.05
CA MET A 90 13.44 -9.56 3.57
C MET A 90 13.81 -8.23 4.21
N GLN A 91 12.85 -7.34 4.48
CA GLN A 91 13.09 -6.10 5.20
C GLN A 91 13.49 -6.35 6.66
N LEU A 92 12.85 -7.30 7.33
CA LEU A 92 13.23 -7.72 8.68
C LEU A 92 14.64 -8.34 8.71
N LEU A 93 14.95 -9.20 7.74
CA LEU A 93 16.29 -9.79 7.59
C LEU A 93 17.35 -8.74 7.29
N ALA A 94 17.02 -7.70 6.53
CA ALA A 94 17.94 -6.60 6.24
C ALA A 94 18.33 -5.79 7.49
N VAL A 95 17.51 -5.84 8.55
CA VAL A 95 17.82 -5.23 9.85
C VAL A 95 18.51 -6.21 10.78
N ALA A 96 18.06 -7.46 10.83
CA ALA A 96 18.54 -8.47 11.78
C ALA A 96 19.89 -9.09 11.38
N VAL A 97 20.16 -9.27 10.08
CA VAL A 97 21.32 -10.01 9.57
C VAL A 97 22.36 -9.07 8.96
N PRO A 98 23.62 -9.06 9.46
CA PRO A 98 24.68 -8.16 8.99
C PRO A 98 24.99 -8.29 7.50
N TYR A 99 24.80 -9.46 6.90
CA TYR A 99 24.98 -9.69 5.47
C TYR A 99 24.02 -8.84 4.61
N PHE A 100 22.74 -8.84 4.95
CA PHE A 100 21.73 -8.04 4.23
C PHE A 100 21.87 -6.55 4.52
N GLN A 101 22.34 -6.17 5.72
CA GLN A 101 22.67 -4.77 6.02
C GLN A 101 23.78 -4.23 5.11
N LYS A 102 24.83 -5.04 4.86
CA LYS A 102 25.90 -4.68 3.91
C LYS A 102 25.35 -4.49 2.49
N LEU A 103 24.52 -5.44 2.02
CA LEU A 103 23.88 -5.34 0.71
C LEU A 103 23.04 -4.07 0.57
N GLN A 104 22.33 -3.67 1.63
CA GLN A 104 21.51 -2.46 1.62
C GLN A 104 22.38 -1.19 1.49
N ARG A 105 23.61 -1.20 2.03
CA ARG A 105 24.57 -0.09 1.92
C ARG A 105 25.32 -0.06 0.58
N GLU A 106 25.39 -1.16 -0.16
CA GLU A 106 26.03 -1.25 -1.49
C GLU A 106 25.28 -0.47 -2.61
N GLY A 107 24.15 0.17 -2.30
CA GLY A 107 23.39 0.98 -3.24
C GLY A 107 22.60 0.16 -4.26
N GLU A 108 22.67 0.50 -5.55
CA GLU A 108 21.83 -0.13 -6.58
C GLU A 108 22.14 -1.61 -6.82
N SER A 109 23.41 -2.00 -6.76
CA SER A 109 23.82 -3.41 -6.92
C SER A 109 23.27 -4.28 -5.80
N GLY A 110 23.34 -3.80 -4.56
CA GLY A 110 22.81 -4.50 -3.40
C GLY A 110 21.28 -4.60 -3.44
N ARG A 111 20.59 -3.53 -3.85
CA ARG A 111 19.12 -3.55 -4.03
C ARG A 111 18.67 -4.59 -5.07
N LYS A 112 19.38 -4.74 -6.19
CA LYS A 112 19.10 -5.77 -7.20
C LYS A 112 19.21 -7.19 -6.62
N LYS A 113 20.24 -7.45 -5.78
CA LYS A 113 20.39 -8.74 -5.10
C LYS A 113 19.27 -8.98 -4.07
N ILE A 114 18.91 -7.98 -3.27
CA ILE A 114 17.79 -8.08 -2.32
C ILE A 114 16.48 -8.39 -3.05
N ASN A 115 16.19 -7.70 -4.16
CA ASN A 115 15.00 -7.97 -4.96
C ASN A 115 15.01 -9.40 -5.55
N TRP A 116 16.17 -9.92 -5.93
CA TRP A 116 16.30 -11.29 -6.41
C TRP A 116 15.99 -12.31 -5.30
N TYR A 117 16.53 -12.11 -4.07
CA TYR A 117 16.19 -12.92 -2.92
C TYR A 117 14.70 -12.84 -2.56
N THR A 118 14.11 -11.65 -2.64
CA THR A 118 12.66 -11.45 -2.40
C THR A 118 11.84 -12.28 -3.39
N ARG A 119 12.20 -12.32 -4.68
CA ARG A 119 11.49 -13.12 -5.68
C ARG A 119 11.60 -14.63 -5.41
N ILE A 120 12.78 -15.13 -5.03
CA ILE A 120 12.96 -16.54 -4.66
C ILE A 120 12.08 -16.88 -3.46
N LEU A 121 12.13 -16.03 -2.44
CA LEU A 121 11.31 -16.21 -1.25
C LEU A 121 9.81 -16.17 -1.56
N THR A 122 9.39 -15.29 -2.48
CA THR A 122 8.01 -15.23 -2.98
C THR A 122 7.57 -16.56 -3.59
N VAL A 123 8.41 -17.13 -4.46
CA VAL A 123 8.12 -18.43 -5.08
C VAL A 123 8.02 -19.53 -4.01
N SER A 124 8.93 -19.54 -3.04
CA SER A 124 8.88 -20.50 -1.94
C SER A 124 7.57 -20.38 -1.14
N ILE A 125 7.17 -19.15 -0.78
CA ILE A 125 5.91 -18.89 -0.05
C ILE A 125 4.70 -19.32 -0.90
N LEU A 126 4.72 -19.09 -2.21
CA LEU A 126 3.65 -19.51 -3.13
C LEU A 126 3.43 -21.02 -3.11
N PHE A 127 4.48 -21.83 -3.08
CA PHE A 127 4.37 -23.27 -3.01
C PHE A 127 3.76 -23.78 -1.69
N PHE A 128 3.77 -22.99 -0.63
CA PHE A 128 3.05 -23.28 0.61
C PHE A 128 1.63 -22.73 0.63
N GLN A 129 1.44 -21.51 0.12
CA GLN A 129 0.11 -20.86 0.17
C GLN A 129 -0.86 -21.37 -0.89
N ALA A 130 -0.39 -21.78 -2.07
CA ALA A 130 -1.28 -22.26 -3.12
C ALA A 130 -1.97 -23.58 -2.75
N PRO A 131 -1.29 -24.62 -2.23
CA PRO A 131 -1.98 -25.82 -1.73
C PRO A 131 -2.94 -25.50 -0.58
N SER A 132 -2.56 -24.63 0.36
CA SER A 132 -3.45 -24.21 1.45
C SER A 132 -4.74 -23.57 0.96
N TYR A 133 -4.64 -22.72 -0.06
CA TYR A 133 -5.80 -22.12 -0.73
C TYR A 133 -6.68 -23.18 -1.40
N LEU A 134 -6.08 -24.15 -2.11
CA LEU A 134 -6.80 -25.21 -2.80
C LEU A 134 -7.51 -26.16 -1.82
N ILE A 135 -6.89 -26.49 -0.69
CA ILE A 135 -7.52 -27.26 0.39
C ILE A 135 -8.74 -26.50 0.95
N ASN A 136 -8.59 -25.21 1.17
CA ASN A 136 -9.71 -24.37 1.61
C ASN A 136 -10.85 -24.35 0.57
N LEU A 137 -10.51 -24.27 -0.71
CA LEU A 137 -11.46 -24.32 -1.81
C LEU A 137 -12.18 -25.67 -1.86
N GLU A 138 -11.47 -26.79 -1.66
CA GLU A 138 -12.06 -28.13 -1.57
C GLU A 138 -13.06 -28.24 -0.43
N MET A 139 -12.71 -27.71 0.76
CA MET A 139 -13.60 -27.76 1.93
C MET A 139 -14.86 -26.92 1.75
N GLN A 140 -14.79 -25.79 1.05
CA GLN A 140 -15.90 -24.84 0.91
C GLN A 140 -16.74 -25.07 -0.36
N ALA A 141 -16.13 -25.53 -1.42
CA ALA A 141 -16.75 -25.69 -2.74
C ALA A 141 -16.35 -27.01 -3.41
N SER A 142 -16.50 -28.13 -2.69
CA SER A 142 -16.16 -29.47 -3.21
C SER A 142 -16.89 -29.82 -4.49
N ALA A 143 -18.12 -29.34 -4.69
CA ALA A 143 -18.92 -29.52 -5.88
C ALA A 143 -18.49 -28.73 -7.10
N ALA A 144 -17.60 -27.71 -6.91
CA ALA A 144 -17.16 -26.84 -7.99
C ALA A 144 -16.14 -27.50 -8.93
N LEU A 145 -15.59 -28.66 -8.56
CA LEU A 145 -14.68 -29.38 -9.45
C LEU A 145 -15.44 -30.09 -10.56
N ALA A 146 -14.96 -29.97 -11.79
CA ALA A 146 -15.56 -30.61 -12.96
C ALA A 146 -15.67 -32.11 -12.77
N SER A 147 -16.81 -32.69 -13.16
CA SER A 147 -17.12 -34.12 -13.03
C SER A 147 -16.06 -35.01 -13.70
N GLY A 148 -15.45 -35.91 -12.94
CA GLY A 148 -14.45 -36.87 -13.44
C GLY A 148 -13.00 -36.55 -13.09
N VAL A 149 -12.70 -35.43 -12.41
CA VAL A 149 -11.35 -35.09 -11.93
C VAL A 149 -11.30 -35.24 -10.41
N SER A 150 -10.30 -35.97 -9.89
CA SER A 150 -10.10 -36.01 -8.42
C SER A 150 -9.29 -34.78 -7.95
N TRP A 151 -9.61 -34.27 -6.76
CA TRP A 151 -8.94 -33.12 -6.14
C TRP A 151 -7.42 -33.32 -6.05
N THR A 152 -6.95 -34.53 -5.77
CA THR A 152 -5.52 -34.82 -5.64
C THR A 152 -4.76 -34.58 -6.93
N TYR A 153 -5.32 -34.98 -8.09
CA TYR A 153 -4.67 -34.74 -9.40
C TYR A 153 -4.84 -33.29 -9.85
N PHE A 154 -5.91 -32.61 -9.46
CA PHE A 154 -6.14 -31.20 -9.75
C PHE A 154 -5.19 -30.29 -8.99
N MET A 155 -4.84 -30.63 -7.73
CA MET A 155 -4.07 -29.78 -6.83
C MET A 155 -2.67 -29.43 -7.38
N ILE A 156 -1.99 -30.40 -8.02
CA ILE A 156 -0.63 -30.18 -8.53
C ILE A 156 -0.60 -29.13 -9.66
N PRO A 157 -1.33 -29.29 -10.78
CA PRO A 157 -1.31 -28.30 -11.85
C PRO A 157 -1.90 -26.95 -11.39
N ALA A 158 -2.94 -26.96 -10.56
CA ALA A 158 -3.52 -25.72 -10.03
C ALA A 158 -2.53 -24.92 -9.18
N THR A 159 -1.68 -25.58 -8.38
CA THR A 159 -0.61 -24.92 -7.62
C THR A 159 0.38 -24.19 -8.56
N PHE A 160 0.80 -24.85 -9.64
CA PHE A 160 1.70 -24.20 -10.62
C PHE A 160 1.03 -23.03 -11.34
N ILE A 161 -0.25 -23.16 -11.69
CA ILE A 161 -1.01 -22.08 -12.36
C ILE A 161 -1.15 -20.89 -11.42
N LEU A 162 -1.49 -21.08 -10.14
CA LEU A 162 -1.59 -20.03 -9.14
C LEU A 162 -0.22 -19.34 -8.90
N ALA A 163 0.86 -20.13 -8.83
CA ALA A 163 2.20 -19.60 -8.67
C ALA A 163 2.61 -18.76 -9.88
N ALA A 164 2.36 -19.25 -11.10
CA ALA A 164 2.60 -18.51 -12.33
C ALA A 164 1.78 -17.21 -12.40
N GLY A 165 0.49 -17.27 -12.03
CA GLY A 165 -0.40 -16.12 -11.98
C GLY A 165 0.09 -15.03 -11.03
N SER A 166 0.49 -15.40 -9.80
CA SER A 166 1.03 -14.45 -8.83
C SER A 166 2.36 -13.84 -9.27
N MET A 167 3.26 -14.63 -9.88
CA MET A 167 4.50 -14.11 -10.44
C MET A 167 4.27 -13.20 -11.65
N PHE A 168 3.23 -13.45 -12.44
CA PHE A 168 2.82 -12.56 -13.53
C PHE A 168 2.30 -11.22 -13.01
N ILE A 169 1.49 -11.22 -11.94
CA ILE A 169 1.04 -9.97 -11.29
C ILE A 169 2.24 -9.16 -10.75
N LEU A 170 3.21 -9.84 -10.14
CA LEU A 170 4.43 -9.19 -9.68
C LEU A 170 5.17 -8.53 -10.84
N TRP A 171 5.34 -9.25 -11.95
CA TRP A 171 5.96 -8.72 -13.15
C TRP A 171 5.19 -7.52 -13.72
N LEU A 172 3.85 -7.56 -13.74
CA LEU A 172 3.02 -6.41 -14.13
C LEU A 172 3.28 -5.20 -13.22
N GLY A 173 3.31 -5.40 -11.89
CA GLY A 173 3.60 -4.34 -10.93
C GLY A 173 4.97 -3.69 -11.14
N GLU A 174 6.00 -4.49 -11.37
CA GLU A 174 7.34 -4.00 -11.69
C GLU A 174 7.35 -3.20 -13.02
N ARG A 175 6.66 -3.68 -14.03
CA ARG A 175 6.54 -2.97 -15.32
C ARG A 175 5.79 -1.66 -15.22
N ILE A 176 4.76 -1.58 -14.38
CA ILE A 176 4.07 -0.32 -14.11
C ILE A 176 5.04 0.64 -13.39
N THR A 177 5.83 0.17 -12.43
CA THR A 177 6.81 0.99 -11.72
C THR A 177 7.89 1.53 -12.65
N ASP A 178 8.40 0.70 -13.58
CA ASP A 178 9.48 1.08 -14.50
C ASP A 178 9.01 2.02 -15.62
N LYS A 179 7.87 1.74 -16.24
CA LYS A 179 7.40 2.41 -17.46
C LYS A 179 6.13 3.24 -17.28
N GLY A 180 5.43 3.08 -16.18
CA GLY A 180 4.19 3.77 -15.86
C GLY A 180 4.38 4.95 -14.93
N VAL A 181 3.34 5.24 -14.15
CA VAL A 181 3.29 6.28 -13.11
C VAL A 181 3.02 5.62 -11.76
N GLY A 182 3.73 6.03 -10.73
CA GLY A 182 3.53 5.54 -9.38
C GLY A 182 4.23 4.21 -9.08
N ASN A 183 4.01 3.69 -7.88
CA ASN A 183 4.46 2.36 -7.49
C ASN A 183 3.43 1.33 -8.01
N GLY A 184 3.82 0.52 -8.99
CA GLY A 184 2.92 -0.41 -9.67
C GLY A 184 2.31 -1.47 -8.74
N ILE A 185 3.06 -1.95 -7.75
CA ILE A 185 2.57 -2.90 -6.75
C ILE A 185 1.43 -2.29 -5.93
N SER A 186 1.65 -1.08 -5.42
CA SER A 186 0.65 -0.34 -4.65
C SER A 186 -0.58 0.01 -5.49
N LEU A 187 -0.38 0.35 -6.77
CA LEU A 187 -1.48 0.60 -7.72
C LEU A 187 -2.33 -0.64 -7.96
N ILE A 188 -1.73 -1.82 -8.12
CA ILE A 188 -2.47 -3.08 -8.30
C ILE A 188 -3.35 -3.36 -7.08
N ILE A 189 -2.81 -3.17 -5.87
CA ILE A 189 -3.57 -3.34 -4.62
C ILE A 189 -4.73 -2.34 -4.57
N MET A 190 -4.46 -1.07 -4.84
CA MET A 190 -5.46 0.00 -4.85
C MET A 190 -6.61 -0.31 -5.82
N ILE A 191 -6.30 -0.79 -7.01
CA ILE A 191 -7.29 -1.14 -8.04
C ILE A 191 -8.12 -2.36 -7.60
N GLY A 192 -7.49 -3.33 -6.93
CA GLY A 192 -8.21 -4.44 -6.30
C GLY A 192 -9.26 -3.94 -5.30
N ILE A 193 -8.86 -3.02 -4.43
CA ILE A 193 -9.75 -2.42 -3.43
C ILE A 193 -10.89 -1.64 -4.10
N ILE A 194 -10.57 -0.73 -5.04
CA ILE A 194 -11.58 0.08 -5.73
C ILE A 194 -12.59 -0.78 -6.49
N ALA A 195 -12.17 -1.89 -7.04
CA ALA A 195 -13.02 -2.77 -7.83
C ALA A 195 -14.16 -3.42 -7.02
N ARG A 196 -13.98 -3.59 -5.71
CA ARG A 196 -15.01 -4.12 -4.80
C ARG A 196 -15.96 -3.05 -4.24
N LEU A 197 -15.53 -1.79 -4.28
CA LEU A 197 -16.30 -0.68 -3.70
C LEU A 197 -17.72 -0.52 -4.31
N PRO A 198 -17.93 -0.55 -5.65
CA PRO A 198 -19.27 -0.39 -6.22
C PRO A 198 -20.22 -1.51 -5.76
N GLN A 199 -19.75 -2.76 -5.71
CA GLN A 199 -20.57 -3.89 -5.28
C GLN A 199 -20.92 -3.78 -3.79
N ALA A 200 -19.96 -3.44 -2.93
CA ALA A 200 -20.18 -3.24 -1.50
C ALA A 200 -21.16 -2.08 -1.25
N PHE A 201 -21.03 -0.99 -2.00
CA PHE A 201 -21.96 0.15 -1.92
C PHE A 201 -23.39 -0.21 -2.31
N ILE A 202 -23.58 -0.94 -3.42
CA ILE A 202 -24.91 -1.39 -3.86
C ILE A 202 -25.51 -2.35 -2.83
N GLN A 203 -24.73 -3.25 -2.24
CA GLN A 203 -25.19 -4.16 -1.19
C GLN A 203 -25.64 -3.41 0.06
N GLU A 204 -24.89 -2.37 0.49
CA GLU A 204 -25.27 -1.55 1.65
C GLU A 204 -26.57 -0.80 1.37
N VAL A 205 -26.67 -0.12 0.22
CA VAL A 205 -27.88 0.58 -0.19
C VAL A 205 -29.07 -0.37 -0.20
N SER A 206 -28.97 -1.52 -0.85
CA SER A 206 -30.07 -2.50 -0.92
C SER A 206 -30.48 -3.01 0.46
N SER A 207 -29.52 -3.28 1.36
CA SER A 207 -29.82 -3.73 2.72
C SER A 207 -30.57 -2.67 3.53
N ARG A 208 -30.19 -1.41 3.39
CA ARG A 208 -30.83 -0.28 4.10
C ARG A 208 -32.24 0.04 3.59
N PHE A 209 -32.48 -0.13 2.29
CA PHE A 209 -33.80 0.08 1.71
C PHE A 209 -34.76 -1.10 1.96
N THR A 210 -34.25 -2.34 2.03
CA THR A 210 -35.06 -3.54 2.21
C THR A 210 -35.38 -3.83 3.68
N ALA A 211 -34.45 -3.54 4.59
CA ALA A 211 -34.62 -3.79 6.02
C ALA A 211 -35.20 -2.54 6.75
N ILE A 212 -36.50 -2.49 6.89
CA ILE A 212 -37.25 -1.42 7.63
C ILE A 212 -36.77 -1.28 9.10
N THR A 213 -36.14 -2.33 9.65
CA THR A 213 -35.73 -2.41 11.05
C THR A 213 -34.36 -1.78 11.35
N SER A 214 -33.54 -1.45 10.36
CA SER A 214 -32.13 -1.03 10.54
C SER A 214 -31.87 0.47 10.42
N GLY A 215 -32.85 1.32 10.78
CA GLY A 215 -32.68 2.77 10.77
C GLY A 215 -32.78 3.46 9.40
N GLY A 216 -32.97 2.70 8.34
CA GLY A 216 -33.30 3.20 6.99
C GLY A 216 -32.31 4.21 6.42
N LEU A 217 -32.84 5.14 5.64
CA LEU A 217 -32.09 6.17 4.89
C LEU A 217 -31.29 7.13 5.82
N VAL A 218 -31.79 7.39 7.03
CA VAL A 218 -31.12 8.29 8.00
C VAL A 218 -29.79 7.70 8.43
N MET A 219 -29.77 6.40 8.75
CA MET A 219 -28.52 5.72 9.16
C MET A 219 -27.50 5.68 8.01
N PHE A 220 -27.95 5.46 6.78
CA PHE A 220 -27.11 5.51 5.60
C PHE A 220 -26.43 6.88 5.39
N ILE A 221 -27.17 7.98 5.62
CA ILE A 221 -26.58 9.33 5.53
C ILE A 221 -25.52 9.53 6.63
N VAL A 222 -25.76 9.06 7.86
CA VAL A 222 -24.79 9.12 8.96
C VAL A 222 -23.51 8.33 8.59
N GLU A 223 -23.66 7.15 8.01
CA GLU A 223 -22.54 6.35 7.53
C GLU A 223 -21.69 7.09 6.50
N LEU A 224 -22.33 7.72 5.50
CA LEU A 224 -21.61 8.50 4.50
C LEU A 224 -20.86 9.70 5.10
N ILE A 225 -21.46 10.37 6.10
CA ILE A 225 -20.80 11.48 6.80
C ILE A 225 -19.58 10.98 7.57
N ILE A 226 -19.69 9.84 8.27
CA ILE A 226 -18.57 9.22 8.99
C ILE A 226 -17.48 8.80 8.01
N LEU A 227 -17.83 8.13 6.92
CA LEU A 227 -16.88 7.74 5.87
C LEU A 227 -16.12 8.96 5.34
N TYR A 228 -16.83 10.03 5.00
CA TYR A 228 -16.22 11.27 4.52
C TYR A 228 -15.26 11.87 5.57
N ALA A 229 -15.66 11.91 6.84
CA ALA A 229 -14.82 12.41 7.93
C ALA A 229 -13.53 11.58 8.09
N VAL A 230 -13.62 10.25 8.00
CA VAL A 230 -12.46 9.33 8.10
C VAL A 230 -11.52 9.51 6.89
N VAL A 231 -12.06 9.68 5.68
CA VAL A 231 -11.26 9.99 4.48
C VAL A 231 -10.52 11.31 4.65
N CYS A 232 -11.20 12.39 5.08
CA CYS A 232 -10.55 13.67 5.35
C CYS A 232 -9.46 13.56 6.41
N ALA A 233 -9.70 12.83 7.49
CA ALA A 233 -8.73 12.58 8.54
C ALA A 233 -7.51 11.81 8.01
N SER A 234 -7.70 10.81 7.16
CA SER A 234 -6.62 10.04 6.51
C SER A 234 -5.76 10.91 5.60
N ILE A 235 -6.38 11.82 4.83
CA ILE A 235 -5.67 12.77 3.96
C ILE A 235 -4.82 13.74 4.80
N LEU A 236 -5.39 14.29 5.87
CA LEU A 236 -4.66 15.18 6.79
C LEU A 236 -3.45 14.48 7.42
N LEU A 237 -3.60 13.20 7.80
CA LEU A 237 -2.51 12.41 8.35
C LEU A 237 -1.38 12.21 7.34
N THR A 238 -1.71 11.82 6.10
CA THR A 238 -0.70 11.53 5.06
C THR A 238 0.00 12.78 4.55
N GLN A 239 -0.68 13.92 4.53
CA GLN A 239 -0.09 15.21 4.13
C GLN A 239 0.58 15.96 5.28
N GLY A 240 0.34 15.55 6.52
CA GLY A 240 0.90 16.18 7.71
C GLY A 240 2.43 16.15 7.70
N THR A 241 3.06 17.33 7.66
CA THR A 241 4.53 17.46 7.69
C THR A 241 4.97 18.51 8.69
N ARG A 242 6.00 18.19 9.47
CA ARG A 242 6.70 19.19 10.28
C ARG A 242 7.91 19.72 9.51
N LYS A 243 7.94 21.01 9.27
CA LYS A 243 9.04 21.69 8.58
C LYS A 243 10.13 22.05 9.59
N VAL A 244 11.30 21.40 9.47
CA VAL A 244 12.50 21.75 10.27
C VAL A 244 13.33 22.76 9.48
N PRO A 245 13.61 23.97 10.03
CA PRO A 245 14.41 24.97 9.32
C PRO A 245 15.87 24.54 9.26
N VAL A 246 16.44 24.59 8.07
CA VAL A 246 17.87 24.36 7.83
C VAL A 246 18.45 25.57 7.12
N GLN A 247 19.59 26.03 7.57
CA GLN A 247 20.31 27.15 6.96
C GLN A 247 21.60 26.62 6.32
N TYR A 248 21.79 26.95 5.04
CA TYR A 248 23.02 26.63 4.34
C TYR A 248 23.98 27.81 4.40
N ALA A 249 25.27 27.53 4.52
CA ALA A 249 26.31 28.55 4.54
C ALA A 249 26.31 29.34 3.21
N LYS A 250 26.50 30.63 3.31
CA LYS A 250 26.65 31.48 2.13
C LYS A 250 28.00 31.20 1.47
N ARG A 251 27.99 30.92 0.17
CA ARG A 251 29.20 30.86 -0.65
C ARG A 251 29.33 32.16 -1.46
N VAL A 252 30.47 32.82 -1.34
CA VAL A 252 30.81 33.99 -2.17
C VAL A 252 31.76 33.49 -3.26
N VAL A 253 31.35 33.58 -4.51
CA VAL A 253 32.20 33.27 -5.66
C VAL A 253 32.32 34.56 -6.49
N GLY A 254 33.48 35.21 -6.39
CA GLY A 254 33.70 36.57 -6.96
C GLY A 254 32.79 37.62 -6.30
N ASN A 255 32.06 38.37 -7.09
CA ASN A 255 31.17 39.45 -6.62
C ASN A 255 29.71 38.98 -6.42
N ARG A 256 29.42 37.67 -6.53
CA ARG A 256 28.08 37.10 -6.39
C ARG A 256 28.00 36.22 -5.15
N GLN A 257 26.99 36.45 -4.32
CA GLN A 257 26.66 35.59 -3.18
C GLN A 257 25.68 34.48 -3.64
N TYR A 258 26.09 33.23 -3.43
CA TYR A 258 25.26 32.04 -3.66
C TYR A 258 24.93 31.39 -2.31
N GLY A 259 23.67 31.00 -2.11
CA GLY A 259 23.23 30.32 -0.89
C GLY A 259 22.75 31.29 0.21
N GLY A 260 22.58 30.78 1.42
CA GLY A 260 22.06 31.53 2.58
C GLY A 260 20.53 31.58 2.68
N ALA A 261 19.82 30.97 1.75
CA ALA A 261 18.36 30.81 1.87
C ALA A 261 18.02 29.79 2.97
N ARG A 262 17.03 30.09 3.78
CA ARG A 262 16.46 29.14 4.72
C ARG A 262 15.68 28.11 3.91
N GLN A 263 16.07 26.86 4.04
CA GLN A 263 15.33 25.71 3.51
C GLN A 263 14.67 24.97 4.65
N TYR A 264 13.66 24.17 4.34
CA TYR A 264 12.94 23.38 5.31
C TYR A 264 13.02 21.91 4.93
N ILE A 265 13.40 21.05 5.89
CA ILE A 265 13.29 19.61 5.74
C ILE A 265 11.88 19.21 6.17
N PRO A 266 11.03 18.69 5.26
CA PRO A 266 9.69 18.22 5.63
C PRO A 266 9.80 16.84 6.27
N LEU A 267 9.64 16.76 7.59
CA LEU A 267 9.48 15.49 8.28
C LEU A 267 7.99 15.12 8.26
N LYS A 268 7.66 14.04 7.55
CA LYS A 268 6.26 13.54 7.46
C LYS A 268 5.82 13.00 8.82
N LEU A 269 4.60 13.32 9.25
CA LEU A 269 3.96 12.73 10.42
C LEU A 269 3.77 11.22 10.25
N PHE A 270 3.50 10.81 9.01
CA PHE A 270 3.32 9.44 8.58
C PHE A 270 4.49 9.03 7.66
N ALA A 271 5.71 9.01 8.21
CA ALA A 271 6.92 8.67 7.45
C ALA A 271 6.95 7.21 7.01
N ALA A 272 6.34 6.33 7.80
CA ALA A 272 6.26 4.90 7.52
C ALA A 272 5.28 4.53 6.40
N ASN A 273 4.45 5.46 5.91
CA ASN A 273 3.38 5.20 4.95
C ASN A 273 2.48 4.01 5.39
N VAL A 274 1.96 3.25 4.45
CA VAL A 274 1.00 2.15 4.72
C VAL A 274 1.67 0.86 5.22
N MET A 275 3.00 0.75 5.13
CA MET A 275 3.75 -0.48 5.42
C MET A 275 3.49 -1.07 6.83
N PRO A 276 3.47 -0.30 7.93
CA PRO A 276 3.24 -0.85 9.26
C PRO A 276 1.92 -1.60 9.40
N ILE A 277 0.87 -1.11 8.73
CA ILE A 277 -0.46 -1.72 8.77
C ILE A 277 -0.47 -3.04 8.00
N ILE A 278 0.18 -3.07 6.83
CA ILE A 278 0.32 -4.29 6.03
C ILE A 278 1.11 -5.34 6.82
N PHE A 279 2.15 -4.94 7.56
CA PHE A 279 2.93 -5.84 8.42
C PHE A 279 2.11 -6.40 9.58
N ALA A 280 1.38 -5.54 10.28
CA ALA A 280 0.50 -5.97 11.36
C ALA A 280 -0.54 -6.96 10.84
N GLN A 281 -1.12 -6.70 9.67
CA GLN A 281 -2.10 -7.57 9.04
C GLN A 281 -1.50 -8.90 8.58
N ALA A 282 -0.31 -8.89 7.99
CA ALA A 282 0.38 -10.11 7.59
C ALA A 282 0.66 -11.04 8.78
N LEU A 283 1.02 -10.47 9.95
CA LEU A 283 1.17 -11.25 11.18
C LEU A 283 -0.17 -11.80 11.69
N MET A 284 -1.26 -11.07 11.52
CA MET A 284 -2.59 -11.56 11.91
C MET A 284 -3.11 -12.71 11.02
N PHE A 285 -2.48 -12.98 9.87
CA PHE A 285 -2.76 -14.17 9.08
C PHE A 285 -2.08 -15.45 9.61
N ILE A 286 -1.06 -15.34 10.45
CA ILE A 286 -0.36 -16.52 11.02
C ILE A 286 -1.30 -17.39 11.85
N PRO A 287 -2.12 -16.86 12.79
CA PRO A 287 -3.10 -17.66 13.51
C PRO A 287 -4.09 -18.39 12.59
N LEU A 288 -4.52 -17.74 11.50
CA LEU A 288 -5.40 -18.35 10.50
C LEU A 288 -4.73 -19.56 9.84
N ALA A 289 -3.48 -19.44 9.43
CA ALA A 289 -2.73 -20.51 8.81
C ALA A 289 -2.57 -21.70 9.77
N ILE A 290 -2.30 -21.44 11.06
CA ILE A 290 -2.18 -22.50 12.08
C ILE A 290 -3.50 -23.27 12.23
N VAL A 291 -4.64 -22.56 12.25
CA VAL A 291 -5.97 -23.20 12.39
C VAL A 291 -6.32 -24.05 11.18
N GLN A 292 -5.94 -23.64 9.97
CA GLN A 292 -6.20 -24.43 8.75
C GLN A 292 -5.48 -25.79 8.75
N TYR A 293 -4.34 -25.90 9.43
CA TYR A 293 -3.60 -27.17 9.56
C TYR A 293 -3.95 -27.96 10.84
N SER A 294 -4.67 -27.35 11.78
CA SER A 294 -5.07 -28.00 13.04
C SER A 294 -6.47 -28.57 12.93
N THR A 295 -6.58 -29.90 12.88
CA THR A 295 -7.83 -30.61 12.65
C THR A 295 -8.69 -30.77 13.92
N ASP A 296 -8.10 -30.61 15.13
CA ASP A 296 -8.79 -30.89 16.40
C ASP A 296 -8.53 -29.79 17.45
N ASN A 297 -9.62 -29.37 18.11
CA ASN A 297 -9.66 -28.51 19.32
C ASN A 297 -8.93 -27.17 19.21
N VAL A 298 -9.47 -26.28 18.37
CA VAL A 298 -9.04 -24.88 18.34
C VAL A 298 -9.34 -24.23 19.70
N SER A 299 -8.32 -23.73 20.38
CA SER A 299 -8.49 -23.06 21.67
C SER A 299 -9.43 -21.83 21.54
N PRO A 300 -10.25 -21.52 22.58
CA PRO A 300 -11.18 -20.37 22.53
C PRO A 300 -10.48 -19.03 22.24
N VAL A 301 -9.24 -18.89 22.68
CA VAL A 301 -8.41 -17.69 22.43
C VAL A 301 -8.09 -17.57 20.93
N LEU A 302 -7.78 -18.68 20.27
CA LEU A 302 -7.44 -18.69 18.85
C LEU A 302 -8.68 -18.38 17.99
N GLN A 303 -9.87 -18.87 18.39
CA GLN A 303 -11.14 -18.50 17.73
C GLN A 303 -11.46 -17.01 17.85
N GLN A 304 -11.19 -16.40 19.00
CA GLN A 304 -11.36 -14.96 19.18
C GLN A 304 -10.37 -14.14 18.32
N LEU A 305 -9.15 -14.65 18.11
CA LEU A 305 -8.17 -14.02 17.21
C LEU A 305 -8.52 -14.12 15.73
N LEU A 306 -9.38 -15.06 15.34
CA LEU A 306 -9.86 -15.19 13.95
C LEU A 306 -11.03 -14.26 13.63
N ASN A 307 -11.72 -13.76 14.66
CA ASN A 307 -12.89 -12.92 14.48
C ASN A 307 -12.51 -11.43 14.50
N ASN A 308 -12.61 -10.74 13.36
CA ASN A 308 -12.33 -9.32 13.22
C ASN A 308 -13.12 -8.41 14.17
N LYS A 309 -14.30 -8.87 14.63
CA LYS A 309 -15.17 -8.11 15.54
C LYS A 309 -14.80 -8.34 17.02
N SER A 310 -13.91 -9.29 17.30
CA SER A 310 -13.47 -9.56 18.66
C SER A 310 -12.62 -8.43 19.22
N LEU A 311 -12.85 -8.10 20.48
CA LEU A 311 -12.05 -7.10 21.21
C LEU A 311 -10.58 -7.54 21.30
N LEU A 312 -10.32 -8.84 21.48
CA LEU A 312 -8.96 -9.38 21.58
C LEU A 312 -8.21 -9.21 20.24
N TYR A 313 -8.86 -9.51 19.10
CA TYR A 313 -8.28 -9.25 17.78
C TYR A 313 -7.89 -7.78 17.61
N ASN A 314 -8.81 -6.86 17.91
CA ASN A 314 -8.58 -5.42 17.73
C ASN A 314 -7.49 -4.88 18.66
N CYS A 315 -7.44 -5.35 19.92
CA CYS A 315 -6.37 -4.95 20.85
C CYS A 315 -4.99 -5.40 20.38
N VAL A 316 -4.85 -6.66 19.97
CA VAL A 316 -3.58 -7.19 19.44
C VAL A 316 -3.18 -6.45 18.17
N TYR A 317 -4.14 -6.22 17.27
CA TYR A 317 -3.91 -5.50 16.03
C TYR A 317 -3.41 -4.07 16.25
N VAL A 318 -4.01 -3.32 17.19
CA VAL A 318 -3.55 -1.97 17.58
C VAL A 318 -2.12 -1.98 18.08
N VAL A 319 -1.81 -2.89 19.01
CA VAL A 319 -0.45 -3.00 19.57
C VAL A 319 0.56 -3.29 18.46
N LEU A 320 0.24 -4.21 17.54
CA LEU A 320 1.09 -4.53 16.40
C LEU A 320 1.27 -3.32 15.48
N VAL A 321 0.20 -2.60 15.14
CA VAL A 321 0.27 -1.40 14.27
C VAL A 321 1.17 -0.34 14.90
N ILE A 322 1.04 -0.07 16.19
CA ILE A 322 1.89 0.90 16.91
C ILE A 322 3.34 0.42 16.89
N ALA A 323 3.60 -0.83 17.29
CA ALA A 323 4.94 -1.39 17.33
C ALA A 323 5.65 -1.33 15.95
N PHE A 324 4.95 -1.74 14.89
CA PHE A 324 5.49 -1.67 13.53
C PHE A 324 5.65 -0.25 13.01
N THR A 325 4.82 0.69 13.43
CA THR A 325 4.99 2.10 13.05
C THR A 325 6.29 2.66 13.62
N TYR A 326 6.60 2.39 14.88
CA TYR A 326 7.88 2.78 15.49
C TYR A 326 9.06 2.07 14.82
N PHE A 327 8.95 0.76 14.65
CA PHE A 327 9.99 -0.06 14.04
C PHE A 327 10.30 0.42 12.61
N TYR A 328 9.28 0.60 11.78
CA TYR A 328 9.45 1.00 10.39
C TYR A 328 9.96 2.44 10.25
N THR A 329 9.50 3.35 11.12
CA THR A 329 10.00 4.73 11.14
C THR A 329 11.50 4.77 11.48
N ALA A 330 11.94 3.97 12.45
CA ALA A 330 13.36 3.87 12.83
C ALA A 330 14.26 3.31 11.70
N ILE A 331 13.72 2.41 10.87
CA ILE A 331 14.46 1.84 9.74
C ILE A 331 14.53 2.81 8.55
N THR A 332 13.40 3.44 8.24
CA THR A 332 13.26 4.26 7.03
C THR A 332 13.99 5.59 7.15
N LEU A 333 13.97 6.17 8.32
CA LEU A 333 14.61 7.45 8.61
C LEU A 333 15.84 7.21 9.50
N ASN A 334 17.02 7.44 8.95
CA ASN A 334 18.28 7.36 9.70
C ASN A 334 18.75 8.77 10.09
N PRO A 335 18.54 9.22 11.36
CA PRO A 335 18.88 10.55 11.80
C PRO A 335 20.37 10.86 11.66
N VAL A 336 21.24 9.85 11.87
CA VAL A 336 22.70 10.00 11.78
C VAL A 336 23.10 10.30 10.34
N GLN A 337 22.58 9.54 9.37
CA GLN A 337 22.87 9.76 7.96
C GLN A 337 22.36 11.12 7.49
N MET A 338 21.15 11.52 7.91
CA MET A 338 20.59 12.84 7.60
C MET A 338 21.47 13.98 8.14
N ALA A 339 21.98 13.85 9.37
CA ALA A 339 22.87 14.83 10.00
C ALA A 339 24.23 14.91 9.28
N GLU A 340 24.77 13.76 8.85
CA GLU A 340 26.01 13.72 8.06
C GLU A 340 25.84 14.35 6.69
N ASP A 341 24.76 14.06 5.98
CA ASP A 341 24.45 14.63 4.67
C ASP A 341 24.27 16.16 4.75
N MET A 342 23.60 16.63 5.82
CA MET A 342 23.52 18.09 6.08
C MET A 342 24.90 18.68 6.33
N LYS A 343 25.73 18.03 7.14
CA LYS A 343 27.10 18.49 7.42
C LYS A 343 27.96 18.55 6.14
N ARG A 344 27.87 17.53 5.27
CA ARG A 344 28.57 17.50 3.98
C ARG A 344 28.14 18.64 3.06
N ASN A 345 26.88 19.01 3.09
CA ASN A 345 26.32 20.10 2.30
C ASN A 345 26.44 21.47 2.97
N ASN A 346 27.22 21.60 4.06
CA ASN A 346 27.37 22.83 4.87
C ASN A 346 26.02 23.40 5.36
N GLY A 347 25.05 22.52 5.62
CA GLY A 347 23.76 22.86 6.22
C GLY A 347 23.81 22.67 7.75
N PHE A 348 23.14 23.53 8.47
CA PHE A 348 22.99 23.42 9.91
C PHE A 348 21.57 23.86 10.36
N ILE A 349 21.13 23.30 11.48
CA ILE A 349 19.88 23.70 12.13
C ILE A 349 20.21 24.87 13.08
N PRO A 350 19.54 26.03 12.95
CA PRO A 350 19.78 27.14 13.85
C PRO A 350 19.59 26.75 15.32
N GLY A 351 20.62 26.98 16.15
CA GLY A 351 20.61 26.66 17.57
C GLY A 351 21.09 25.24 17.94
N VAL A 352 21.46 24.38 16.95
CA VAL A 352 21.98 23.03 17.19
C VAL A 352 23.35 22.86 16.53
N LYS A 353 24.30 22.25 17.24
CA LYS A 353 25.64 21.99 16.70
C LYS A 353 25.58 20.95 15.58
N PRO A 354 26.30 21.17 14.44
CA PRO A 354 26.36 20.20 13.35
C PRO A 354 27.03 18.90 13.80
N GLY A 355 26.43 17.76 13.41
CA GLY A 355 26.93 16.43 13.72
C GLY A 355 25.99 15.66 14.66
N LYS A 356 26.52 15.12 15.77
CA LYS A 356 25.78 14.28 16.69
C LYS A 356 24.56 14.98 17.30
N ASP A 357 24.73 16.21 17.78
CA ASP A 357 23.64 17.01 18.38
C ASP A 357 22.48 17.23 17.39
N THR A 358 22.80 17.37 16.08
CA THR A 358 21.79 17.46 15.01
C THR A 358 21.06 16.12 14.83
N ALA A 359 21.76 14.98 14.89
CA ALA A 359 21.13 13.67 14.81
C ALA A 359 20.18 13.45 16.00
N ASP A 360 20.62 13.73 17.23
CA ASP A 360 19.83 13.60 18.45
C ASP A 360 18.59 14.52 18.43
N TYR A 361 18.71 15.72 17.87
CA TYR A 361 17.58 16.62 17.68
C TYR A 361 16.56 16.06 16.71
N ILE A 362 17.00 15.57 15.54
CA ILE A 362 16.12 14.99 14.53
C ILE A 362 15.43 13.74 15.10
N GLU A 363 16.16 12.86 15.80
CA GLU A 363 15.62 11.68 16.46
C GLU A 363 14.53 12.04 17.47
N THR A 364 14.77 13.05 18.31
CA THR A 364 13.78 13.54 19.27
C THR A 364 12.52 14.06 18.58
N VAL A 365 12.67 14.84 17.51
CA VAL A 365 11.54 15.36 16.74
C VAL A 365 10.75 14.22 16.10
N MET A 366 11.45 13.23 15.51
CA MET A 366 10.83 12.07 14.89
C MET A 366 10.06 11.22 15.89
N SER A 367 10.66 10.89 17.03
CA SER A 367 10.01 10.11 18.09
C SER A 367 8.72 10.78 18.58
N ARG A 368 8.76 12.12 18.77
CA ARG A 368 7.56 12.90 19.15
C ARG A 368 6.49 12.95 18.07
N LEU A 369 6.86 12.89 16.78
CA LEU A 369 5.91 12.84 15.67
C LEU A 369 5.32 11.44 15.46
N THR A 370 6.11 10.40 15.70
CA THR A 370 5.67 9.01 15.50
C THR A 370 4.57 8.60 16.48
N LEU A 371 4.60 9.09 17.73
CA LEU A 371 3.59 8.74 18.72
C LEU A 371 2.16 9.15 18.29
N PRO A 372 1.85 10.43 18.03
CA PRO A 372 0.51 10.81 17.59
C PRO A 372 0.17 10.19 16.22
N GLY A 373 1.17 10.04 15.32
CA GLY A 373 0.99 9.36 14.05
C GLY A 373 0.55 7.90 14.21
N SER A 374 1.22 7.13 15.06
CA SER A 374 0.91 5.73 15.32
C SER A 374 -0.47 5.53 15.96
N LEU A 375 -0.84 6.39 16.92
CA LEU A 375 -2.16 6.36 17.55
C LEU A 375 -3.28 6.65 16.54
N PHE A 376 -3.05 7.61 15.66
CA PHE A 376 -4.03 7.98 14.64
C PHE A 376 -4.22 6.88 13.60
N ILE A 377 -3.12 6.24 13.17
CA ILE A 377 -3.15 5.07 12.28
C ILE A 377 -3.90 3.92 12.94
N ALA A 378 -3.59 3.64 14.21
CA ALA A 378 -4.26 2.58 14.98
C ALA A 378 -5.77 2.85 15.10
N PHE A 379 -6.16 4.11 15.32
CA PHE A 379 -7.57 4.51 15.35
C PHE A 379 -8.28 4.25 14.00
N ILE A 380 -7.68 4.66 12.88
CA ILE A 380 -8.23 4.38 11.54
C ILE A 380 -8.27 2.87 11.27
N ALA A 381 -7.28 2.12 11.75
CA ALA A 381 -7.20 0.67 11.56
C ALA A 381 -8.35 -0.10 12.23
N ILE A 382 -8.90 0.42 13.35
CA ILE A 382 -10.03 -0.18 14.07
C ILE A 382 -11.38 0.27 13.51
N MET A 383 -11.45 1.33 12.71
CA MET A 383 -12.71 1.88 12.21
C MET A 383 -13.65 0.85 11.59
N PRO A 384 -13.20 -0.17 10.83
CA PRO A 384 -14.08 -1.24 10.33
C PRO A 384 -14.79 -2.01 11.44
N ALA A 385 -14.12 -2.28 12.56
CA ALA A 385 -14.73 -2.94 13.71
C ALA A 385 -15.79 -2.05 14.38
N LEU A 386 -15.53 -0.73 14.48
CA LEU A 386 -16.50 0.25 14.98
C LEU A 386 -17.70 0.40 14.04
N ALA A 387 -17.50 0.36 12.73
CA ALA A 387 -18.58 0.36 11.73
C ALA A 387 -19.49 -0.88 11.89
N GLY A 388 -18.93 -2.03 12.25
CA GLY A 388 -19.70 -3.23 12.60
C GLY A 388 -20.66 -3.04 13.77
N LEU A 389 -20.35 -2.19 14.75
CA LEU A 389 -21.24 -1.84 15.85
C LEU A 389 -22.45 -0.99 15.39
N LEU A 390 -22.32 -0.27 14.27
CA LEU A 390 -23.39 0.49 13.64
C LEU A 390 -24.25 -0.35 12.71
N ASN A 391 -24.08 -1.69 12.72
CA ASN A 391 -24.76 -2.62 11.82
C ASN A 391 -24.51 -2.33 10.32
N VAL A 392 -23.36 -1.79 9.98
CA VAL A 392 -22.88 -1.66 8.60
C VAL A 392 -22.53 -3.05 8.07
N GLN A 393 -22.85 -3.36 6.82
CA GLN A 393 -22.46 -4.63 6.21
C GLN A 393 -20.94 -4.79 6.18
N ASP A 394 -20.45 -5.98 6.47
CA ASP A 394 -19.01 -6.27 6.59
C ASP A 394 -18.23 -5.87 5.32
N SER A 395 -18.82 -6.09 4.14
CA SER A 395 -18.21 -5.72 2.85
C SER A 395 -18.01 -4.21 2.71
N PHE A 396 -18.97 -3.40 3.16
CA PHE A 396 -18.87 -1.94 3.10
C PHE A 396 -18.11 -1.38 4.29
N GLY A 397 -18.24 -2.00 5.47
CA GLY A 397 -17.52 -1.62 6.69
C GLY A 397 -15.99 -1.60 6.54
N GLN A 398 -15.42 -2.46 5.68
CA GLN A 398 -14.00 -2.49 5.38
C GLN A 398 -13.49 -1.22 4.67
N PHE A 399 -14.36 -0.46 4.01
CA PHE A 399 -14.01 0.82 3.39
C PHE A 399 -14.07 2.00 4.36
N PHE A 400 -14.64 1.83 5.56
CA PHE A 400 -14.68 2.88 6.59
C PHE A 400 -13.32 3.16 7.22
N GLY A 401 -12.32 2.33 6.97
CA GLY A 401 -11.00 2.50 7.56
C GLY A 401 -10.11 1.30 7.28
N GLY A 402 -9.27 0.99 8.25
CA GLY A 402 -8.34 -0.12 8.16
C GLY A 402 -7.30 0.09 7.07
N THR A 403 -6.75 -1.03 6.61
CA THR A 403 -5.70 -1.06 5.58
C THR A 403 -6.17 -0.53 4.24
N SER A 404 -7.42 -0.84 3.83
CA SER A 404 -7.94 -0.52 2.51
C SER A 404 -8.02 0.98 2.25
N LEU A 405 -8.59 1.74 3.17
CA LEU A 405 -8.74 3.19 3.03
C LEU A 405 -7.37 3.88 3.06
N LEU A 406 -6.48 3.47 3.98
CA LEU A 406 -5.15 4.07 4.09
C LEU A 406 -4.28 3.76 2.87
N ILE A 407 -4.37 2.54 2.30
CA ILE A 407 -3.69 2.20 1.05
C ILE A 407 -4.24 3.05 -0.09
N LEU A 408 -5.55 3.16 -0.22
CA LEU A 408 -6.20 3.94 -1.26
C LEU A 408 -5.75 5.40 -1.21
N VAL A 409 -5.86 6.04 -0.04
CA VAL A 409 -5.46 7.45 0.14
C VAL A 409 -3.95 7.64 -0.08
N GLY A 410 -3.12 6.77 0.51
CA GLY A 410 -1.67 6.85 0.39
C GLY A 410 -1.20 6.72 -1.06
N VAL A 411 -1.68 5.72 -1.79
CA VAL A 411 -1.30 5.49 -3.19
C VAL A 411 -1.77 6.61 -4.11
N VAL A 412 -3.00 7.13 -3.90
CA VAL A 412 -3.50 8.27 -4.69
C VAL A 412 -2.64 9.51 -4.47
N ILE A 413 -2.29 9.83 -3.21
CA ILE A 413 -1.46 10.99 -2.90
C ILE A 413 -0.05 10.83 -3.48
N ASP A 414 0.58 9.66 -3.30
CA ASP A 414 1.93 9.40 -3.84
C ASP A 414 1.94 9.48 -5.37
N THR A 415 0.92 8.95 -6.03
CA THR A 415 0.77 9.01 -7.49
C THR A 415 0.58 10.43 -7.99
N LEU A 416 -0.26 11.22 -7.31
CA LEU A 416 -0.46 12.64 -7.63
C LEU A 416 0.83 13.45 -7.46
N GLN A 417 1.58 13.23 -6.36
CA GLN A 417 2.86 13.89 -6.14
C GLN A 417 3.89 13.57 -7.23
N GLN A 418 3.91 12.32 -7.72
CA GLN A 418 4.79 11.95 -8.84
C GLN A 418 4.37 12.64 -10.14
N ILE A 419 3.08 12.71 -10.45
CA ILE A 419 2.56 13.42 -11.62
C ILE A 419 2.93 14.90 -11.55
N GLU A 420 2.72 15.54 -10.41
CA GLU A 420 3.09 16.95 -10.19
C GLU A 420 4.59 17.19 -10.35
N SER A 421 5.42 16.30 -9.81
CA SER A 421 6.88 16.36 -9.96
C SER A 421 7.32 16.28 -11.42
N HIS A 422 6.73 15.37 -12.21
CA HIS A 422 7.00 15.27 -13.64
C HIS A 422 6.57 16.52 -14.42
N LEU A 423 5.42 17.10 -14.08
CA LEU A 423 4.94 18.34 -14.70
C LEU A 423 5.86 19.53 -14.37
N MET A 424 6.33 19.65 -13.12
CA MET A 424 7.24 20.70 -12.72
C MET A 424 8.60 20.61 -13.43
N MET A 425 9.20 19.44 -13.54
CA MET A 425 10.48 19.26 -14.23
C MET A 425 10.42 19.76 -15.66
N ARG A 426 9.36 19.47 -16.40
CA ARG A 426 9.17 19.95 -17.78
C ARG A 426 8.91 21.45 -17.90
N HIS A 427 8.27 22.04 -16.90
CA HIS A 427 8.08 23.50 -16.88
C HIS A 427 9.41 24.24 -16.73
N TYR A 428 10.34 23.70 -15.94
CA TYR A 428 11.71 24.20 -15.80
C TYR A 428 12.54 24.05 -17.09
N ASP A 429 12.47 22.93 -17.78
CA ASP A 429 13.15 22.72 -19.07
C ASP A 429 12.66 23.70 -20.14
N GLY A 430 11.37 24.01 -20.17
CA GLY A 430 10.79 25.01 -21.05
C GLY A 430 11.31 26.45 -20.78
N LEU A 431 11.50 26.78 -19.50
CA LEU A 431 12.06 28.08 -19.10
C LEU A 431 13.55 28.19 -19.40
N LEU A 432 14.33 27.11 -19.25
CA LEU A 432 15.74 27.07 -19.59
C LEU A 432 15.95 27.18 -21.10
N ASN A 433 15.16 26.52 -21.92
CA ASN A 433 15.21 26.61 -23.38
C ASN A 433 14.75 27.98 -23.90
N SER A 434 13.78 28.62 -23.28
CA SER A 434 13.38 30.01 -23.62
C SER A 434 14.40 31.05 -23.18
N GLY A 435 15.19 30.78 -22.13
CA GLY A 435 16.28 31.65 -21.68
C GLY A 435 17.51 31.64 -22.59
N HIS A 436 17.80 30.56 -23.28
CA HIS A 436 18.94 30.45 -24.21
C HIS A 436 18.72 31.21 -25.54
N THR A 437 17.48 31.38 -25.97
CA THR A 437 17.16 32.15 -27.20
C THR A 437 17.16 33.66 -27.01
N ARG A 438 17.15 34.16 -25.76
CA ARG A 438 17.24 35.60 -25.46
C ARG A 438 18.67 36.11 -25.16
N GLY A 439 19.62 35.20 -24.95
CA GLY A 439 21.01 35.55 -24.62
C GLY A 439 21.88 35.94 -25.81
N ASN A 440 21.49 35.63 -27.04
CA ASN A 440 22.34 35.87 -28.25
C ASN A 440 21.96 37.11 -29.10
N ALA A 441 21.02 37.92 -28.66
CA ALA A 441 20.62 39.12 -29.39
C ALA A 441 21.19 40.43 -28.83
N GLY A 442 22.16 40.37 -27.89
CA GLY A 442 22.62 41.55 -27.13
C GLY A 442 24.14 41.81 -27.13
N VAL A 443 24.95 41.15 -27.95
CA VAL A 443 26.40 41.43 -28.03
C VAL A 443 26.81 41.61 -29.50
N ALA A 444 26.20 42.58 -30.15
CA ALA A 444 26.71 43.14 -31.40
C ALA A 444 26.23 44.58 -31.49
N ALA A 445 26.75 45.46 -30.65
CA ALA A 445 26.88 46.91 -30.86
C ALA A 445 27.52 47.55 -29.61
N TYR A 446 28.71 48.05 -29.81
CA TYR A 446 29.61 48.87 -29.01
C TYR A 446 30.70 48.17 -28.25
#